data_487534984af77ecf1e75756f068b613e
#
_entry.id   487534984af77ecf1e75756f068b613e
#
_cell.length_a   1.000
_cell.length_b   1.000
_cell.length_c   1.000
_cell.angle_alpha   90.00
_cell.angle_beta   90.00
_cell.angle_gamma   90.00
#
_symmetry.space_group_name_H-M   'P 1'
#
loop_
_entity.id
_entity.type
_entity.pdbx_description
1 polymer ?
#
loop_
_entity_poly.entity_id
_entity_poly.type
_entity_poly.pdbx_seq_one_letter_code
_entity_poly.pdbx_strand_id
1 'polypeptide(L)'
;DPYDPALGLPALKLTADVVTVSHDAPGHSNFGGVKGERLRVTGPGEYEVGGVFITGISMATKGQRKNGRAPNTLYVFEFEGLTVAHLGDLAYVPTQAQIEDLGPVDVALVPVGGGEALTAAEAAEVISLIEPSLVVPMHFKTGSEKIKLGPVAGFLSEMGVGKQEPQDRLTVTKSGLSDQTQVIVLQRSA
;
A
#
# COMPACT_ATOMS: atom_id res chain seq x y z
N ASP A 1 0.99 1.01 -8.04
CA ASP A 1 -0.45 1.16 -8.34
C ASP A 1 -0.75 2.55 -8.93
N PRO A 2 -0.52 2.78 -10.22
CA PRO A 2 -0.86 4.05 -10.85
C PRO A 2 -2.37 4.17 -11.07
N TYR A 3 -2.97 5.24 -10.55
CA TYR A 3 -4.42 5.48 -10.66
C TYR A 3 -4.83 6.18 -11.97
N ASP A 4 -6.10 5.99 -12.37
CA ASP A 4 -6.71 6.68 -13.51
C ASP A 4 -7.30 8.04 -13.06
N PRO A 5 -7.07 9.12 -13.83
CA PRO A 5 -7.68 10.43 -13.57
C PRO A 5 -9.21 10.43 -13.54
N ALA A 6 -9.85 9.43 -14.16
CA ALA A 6 -11.30 9.25 -14.09
C ALA A 6 -11.85 9.13 -12.65
N LEU A 7 -10.98 8.75 -11.71
CA LEU A 7 -11.31 8.73 -10.28
C LEU A 7 -11.46 10.13 -9.65
N GLY A 8 -11.27 11.20 -10.43
CA GLY A 8 -11.39 12.59 -9.96
C GLY A 8 -10.10 13.17 -9.39
N LEU A 9 -9.00 12.47 -9.57
CA LEU A 9 -7.67 12.90 -9.15
C LEU A 9 -6.91 13.55 -10.33
N PRO A 10 -5.94 14.44 -10.09
CA PRO A 10 -5.06 14.96 -11.13
C PRO A 10 -4.35 13.82 -11.87
N ALA A 11 -4.09 14.01 -13.17
CA ALA A 11 -3.36 13.01 -13.95
C ALA A 11 -1.94 12.81 -13.40
N LEU A 12 -1.53 11.55 -13.26
CA LEU A 12 -0.16 11.21 -12.91
C LEU A 12 0.81 11.69 -13.99
N LYS A 13 1.94 12.23 -13.56
CA LYS A 13 3.06 12.65 -14.41
C LYS A 13 4.36 12.15 -13.78
N LEU A 14 4.50 10.85 -13.72
CA LEU A 14 5.63 10.18 -13.07
C LEU A 14 6.59 9.59 -14.11
N THR A 15 7.85 9.48 -13.72
CA THR A 15 8.86 8.67 -14.41
C THR A 15 9.36 7.62 -13.43
N ALA A 16 9.34 6.35 -13.85
CA ALA A 16 9.80 5.24 -13.02
C ALA A 16 10.38 4.13 -13.91
N ASP A 17 11.39 3.42 -13.41
CA ASP A 17 11.96 2.25 -14.08
C ASP A 17 11.07 1.00 -13.92
N VAL A 18 10.41 0.88 -12.76
CA VAL A 18 9.53 -0.25 -12.42
C VAL A 18 8.16 0.26 -11.99
N VAL A 19 7.12 -0.39 -12.48
CA VAL A 19 5.72 -0.16 -12.05
C VAL A 19 5.15 -1.46 -11.53
N THR A 20 4.71 -1.45 -10.27
CA THR A 20 3.99 -2.59 -9.67
C THR A 20 2.48 -2.31 -9.66
N VAL A 21 1.68 -3.35 -9.86
CA VAL A 21 0.22 -3.28 -9.87
C VAL A 21 -0.34 -4.39 -9.00
N SER A 22 -1.04 -4.01 -7.93
CA SER A 22 -1.64 -4.94 -6.98
C SER A 22 -2.75 -5.78 -7.60
N HIS A 23 -3.57 -5.17 -8.46
CA HIS A 23 -4.61 -5.84 -9.24
C HIS A 23 -5.08 -4.94 -10.40
N ASP A 24 -5.75 -5.54 -11.37
CA ASP A 24 -6.26 -4.81 -12.53
C ASP A 24 -7.58 -4.10 -12.19
N ALA A 25 -7.47 -2.79 -11.92
CA ALA A 25 -8.60 -1.91 -11.67
C ALA A 25 -8.23 -0.44 -11.98
N PRO A 26 -9.20 0.44 -12.25
CA PRO A 26 -8.94 1.85 -12.59
C PRO A 26 -8.14 2.63 -11.54
N GLY A 27 -8.19 2.22 -10.28
CA GLY A 27 -7.40 2.81 -9.19
C GLY A 27 -5.94 2.36 -9.14
N HIS A 28 -5.53 1.35 -9.92
CA HIS A 28 -4.30 0.62 -9.66
C HIS A 28 -3.46 0.29 -10.91
N SER A 29 -4.04 0.27 -12.12
CA SER A 29 -3.39 -0.26 -13.32
C SER A 29 -3.25 0.74 -14.48
N ASN A 30 -3.30 2.05 -14.23
CA ASN A 30 -3.15 3.07 -15.28
C ASN A 30 -1.68 3.32 -15.67
N PHE A 31 -1.11 2.44 -16.46
CA PHE A 31 0.27 2.59 -16.97
C PHE A 31 0.49 3.85 -17.79
N GLY A 32 -0.55 4.40 -18.42
CA GLY A 32 -0.44 5.63 -19.23
C GLY A 32 0.00 6.87 -18.45
N GLY A 33 -0.10 6.83 -17.13
CA GLY A 33 0.35 7.90 -16.23
C GLY A 33 1.84 7.86 -15.89
N VAL A 34 2.57 6.79 -16.27
CA VAL A 34 3.98 6.59 -15.95
C VAL A 34 4.80 6.51 -17.22
N LYS A 35 5.96 7.17 -17.26
CA LYS A 35 6.91 7.15 -18.36
C LYS A 35 8.23 6.50 -17.95
N GLY A 36 8.98 5.99 -18.94
CA GLY A 36 10.34 5.46 -18.74
C GLY A 36 10.37 4.05 -18.16
N GLU A 37 9.23 3.41 -17.96
CA GLU A 37 9.14 2.07 -17.39
C GLU A 37 9.89 1.03 -18.23
N ARG A 38 10.70 0.22 -17.55
CA ARG A 38 11.43 -0.91 -18.14
C ARG A 38 10.77 -2.23 -17.77
N LEU A 39 10.10 -2.27 -16.62
CA LEU A 39 9.44 -3.47 -16.10
C LEU A 39 8.08 -3.13 -15.50
N ARG A 40 7.06 -3.93 -15.86
CA ARG A 40 5.75 -3.98 -15.21
C ARG A 40 5.64 -5.27 -14.42
N VAL A 41 5.36 -5.15 -13.14
CA VAL A 41 5.13 -6.29 -12.26
C VAL A 41 3.65 -6.30 -11.89
N THR A 42 2.91 -7.28 -12.41
CA THR A 42 1.43 -7.32 -12.33
C THR A 42 0.90 -8.57 -11.62
N GLY A 43 1.71 -9.22 -10.81
CA GLY A 43 1.31 -10.46 -10.12
C GLY A 43 2.36 -10.97 -9.16
N PRO A 44 2.10 -12.10 -8.50
CA PRO A 44 3.04 -12.71 -7.56
C PRO A 44 4.29 -13.22 -8.27
N GLY A 45 5.40 -13.25 -7.53
CA GLY A 45 6.70 -13.72 -8.00
C GLY A 45 7.84 -12.94 -7.36
N GLU A 46 9.05 -13.30 -7.73
CA GLU A 46 10.28 -12.66 -7.25
C GLU A 46 10.98 -11.97 -8.42
N TYR A 47 11.38 -10.74 -8.20
CA TYR A 47 12.01 -9.88 -9.21
C TYR A 47 13.21 -9.17 -8.60
N GLU A 48 14.19 -8.86 -9.42
CA GLU A 48 15.32 -8.00 -9.04
C GLU A 48 15.58 -6.98 -10.14
N VAL A 49 15.59 -5.71 -9.76
CA VAL A 49 15.88 -4.61 -10.69
C VAL A 49 16.77 -3.57 -10.02
N GLY A 50 18.00 -3.46 -10.52
CA GLY A 50 18.92 -2.41 -10.05
C GLY A 50 19.29 -2.49 -8.57
N GLY A 51 19.36 -3.70 -8.00
CA GLY A 51 19.64 -3.94 -6.58
C GLY A 51 18.45 -3.78 -5.66
N VAL A 52 17.24 -3.61 -6.21
CA VAL A 52 15.98 -3.69 -5.46
C VAL A 52 15.37 -5.07 -5.68
N PHE A 53 15.17 -5.82 -4.60
CA PHE A 53 14.44 -7.09 -4.64
C PHE A 53 12.95 -6.79 -4.42
N ILE A 54 12.09 -7.42 -5.23
CA ILE A 54 10.65 -7.23 -5.18
C ILE A 54 9.99 -8.60 -5.10
N THR A 55 9.27 -8.85 -4.01
CA THR A 55 8.47 -10.07 -3.85
C THR A 55 6.99 -9.73 -3.94
N GLY A 56 6.30 -10.31 -4.92
CA GLY A 56 4.85 -10.22 -5.06
C GLY A 56 4.17 -11.42 -4.39
N ILE A 57 3.30 -11.17 -3.42
CA ILE A 57 2.58 -12.20 -2.64
C ILE A 57 1.09 -12.11 -2.96
N SER A 58 0.53 -13.22 -3.46
CA SER A 58 -0.90 -13.26 -3.80
C SER A 58 -1.78 -13.37 -2.55
N MET A 59 -2.72 -12.45 -2.40
CA MET A 59 -3.75 -12.45 -1.35
C MET A 59 -5.08 -13.03 -1.85
N ALA A 60 -5.03 -14.12 -2.61
CA ALA A 60 -6.24 -14.82 -3.07
C ALA A 60 -6.87 -15.61 -1.94
N THR A 61 -8.12 -15.34 -1.59
CA THR A 61 -8.93 -16.24 -0.76
C THR A 61 -9.84 -17.12 -1.60
N LYS A 62 -10.21 -18.30 -1.08
CA LYS A 62 -11.12 -19.25 -1.78
C LYS A 62 -12.49 -18.62 -2.12
N GLY A 63 -12.88 -17.52 -1.47
CA GLY A 63 -14.15 -16.82 -1.68
C GLY A 63 -14.09 -15.66 -2.68
N GLN A 64 -12.93 -15.01 -2.86
CA GLN A 64 -12.79 -13.82 -3.71
C GLN A 64 -13.04 -14.09 -5.19
N ARG A 65 -12.69 -15.29 -5.69
CA ARG A 65 -13.00 -15.69 -7.07
C ARG A 65 -14.50 -15.71 -7.39
N LYS A 66 -15.36 -15.80 -6.38
CA LYS A 66 -16.83 -15.82 -6.58
C LYS A 66 -17.41 -14.46 -6.93
N ASN A 67 -16.72 -13.36 -6.59
CA ASN A 67 -17.20 -12.00 -6.84
C ASN A 67 -16.59 -11.37 -8.10
N GLY A 68 -15.80 -12.14 -8.89
CA GLY A 68 -15.19 -11.65 -10.13
C GLY A 68 -14.05 -10.66 -9.94
N ARG A 69 -13.65 -10.36 -8.69
CA ARG A 69 -12.54 -9.46 -8.40
C ARG A 69 -11.20 -10.18 -8.58
N ALA A 70 -10.25 -9.50 -9.23
CA ALA A 70 -8.89 -9.99 -9.33
C ALA A 70 -8.24 -10.11 -7.93
N PRO A 71 -7.41 -11.14 -7.68
CA PRO A 71 -6.66 -11.25 -6.44
C PRO A 71 -5.75 -10.03 -6.24
N ASN A 72 -5.71 -9.50 -5.02
CA ASN A 72 -4.73 -8.47 -4.66
C ASN A 72 -3.34 -9.11 -4.51
N THR A 73 -2.31 -8.45 -5.04
CA THR A 73 -0.91 -8.80 -4.82
C THR A 73 -0.29 -7.78 -3.89
N LEU A 74 0.22 -8.22 -2.75
CA LEU A 74 1.10 -7.39 -1.93
C LEU A 74 2.49 -7.36 -2.55
N TYR A 75 3.20 -6.25 -2.40
CA TYR A 75 4.58 -6.16 -2.85
C TYR A 75 5.49 -5.80 -1.68
N VAL A 76 6.53 -6.61 -1.49
CA VAL A 76 7.62 -6.34 -0.55
C VAL A 76 8.83 -5.91 -1.36
N PHE A 77 9.38 -4.77 -0.99
CA PHE A 77 10.58 -4.18 -1.61
C PHE A 77 11.71 -4.21 -0.60
N GLU A 78 12.82 -4.82 -0.96
CA GLU A 78 14.02 -4.87 -0.13
C GLU A 78 15.16 -4.13 -0.83
N PHE A 79 15.69 -3.11 -0.20
CA PHE A 79 16.86 -2.36 -0.67
C PHE A 79 17.55 -1.63 0.48
N GLU A 80 18.86 -1.55 0.45
CA GLU A 80 19.68 -0.87 1.46
C GLU A 80 19.36 -1.31 2.91
N GLY A 81 18.97 -2.57 3.11
CA GLY A 81 18.62 -3.14 4.40
C GLY A 81 17.24 -2.74 4.92
N LEU A 82 16.45 -1.99 4.15
CA LEU A 82 15.05 -1.67 4.45
C LEU A 82 14.11 -2.65 3.75
N THR A 83 13.05 -3.03 4.44
CA THR A 83 11.93 -3.82 3.92
C THR A 83 10.65 -2.98 3.92
N VAL A 84 10.14 -2.68 2.74
CA VAL A 84 8.93 -1.87 2.55
C VAL A 84 7.82 -2.73 1.97
N ALA A 85 6.69 -2.87 2.66
CA ALA A 85 5.53 -3.59 2.19
C ALA A 85 4.45 -2.62 1.68
N HIS A 86 4.01 -2.80 0.44
CA HIS A 86 2.84 -2.14 -0.14
C HIS A 86 1.67 -3.13 -0.16
N LEU A 87 0.63 -2.87 0.66
CA LEU A 87 -0.46 -3.82 0.85
C LEU A 87 -1.54 -3.75 -0.26
N GLY A 88 -1.33 -2.89 -1.27
CA GLY A 88 -2.25 -2.73 -2.40
C GLY A 88 -3.65 -2.34 -1.94
N ASP A 89 -4.65 -3.04 -2.44
CA ASP A 89 -6.04 -2.89 -2.06
C ASP A 89 -6.51 -4.11 -1.22
N LEU A 90 -5.70 -4.43 -0.20
CA LEU A 90 -6.00 -5.54 0.72
C LEU A 90 -7.39 -5.36 1.33
N ALA A 91 -8.22 -6.39 1.26
CA ALA A 91 -9.64 -6.33 1.57
C ALA A 91 -10.08 -7.20 2.76
N TYR A 92 -9.13 -7.79 3.48
CA TYR A 92 -9.39 -8.63 4.65
C TYR A 92 -8.12 -8.77 5.50
N VAL A 93 -8.29 -9.13 6.75
CA VAL A 93 -7.17 -9.41 7.66
C VAL A 93 -6.50 -10.73 7.24
N PRO A 94 -5.20 -10.73 6.90
CA PRO A 94 -4.50 -11.94 6.48
C PRO A 94 -4.45 -12.99 7.58
N THR A 95 -4.34 -14.25 7.18
CA THR A 95 -4.07 -15.36 8.11
C THR A 95 -2.63 -15.28 8.62
N GLN A 96 -2.36 -15.94 9.76
CA GLN A 96 -1.01 -16.01 10.31
C GLN A 96 0.02 -16.52 9.29
N ALA A 97 -0.32 -17.55 8.51
CA ALA A 97 0.56 -18.07 7.45
C ALA A 97 0.88 -17.00 6.38
N GLN A 98 -0.11 -16.18 5.99
CA GLN A 98 0.10 -15.10 5.03
C GLN A 98 0.96 -13.95 5.59
N ILE A 99 0.90 -13.71 6.90
CA ILE A 99 1.79 -12.77 7.60
C ILE A 99 3.21 -13.33 7.66
N GLU A 100 3.37 -14.62 7.93
CA GLU A 100 4.67 -15.29 7.93
C GLU A 100 5.33 -15.27 6.53
N ASP A 101 4.54 -15.46 5.47
CA ASP A 101 5.00 -15.33 4.08
C ASP A 101 5.47 -13.89 3.74
N LEU A 102 4.93 -12.87 4.42
CA LEU A 102 5.33 -11.48 4.24
C LEU A 102 6.72 -11.20 4.82
N GLY A 103 7.10 -11.93 5.87
CA GLY A 103 8.34 -11.74 6.60
C GLY A 103 8.39 -10.42 7.40
N PRO A 104 9.57 -10.05 7.93
CA PRO A 104 9.75 -8.81 8.68
C PRO A 104 9.54 -7.58 7.81
N VAL A 105 8.75 -6.62 8.27
CA VAL A 105 8.45 -5.37 7.56
C VAL A 105 8.90 -4.18 8.38
N ASP A 106 9.71 -3.31 7.79
CA ASP A 106 10.12 -2.05 8.42
C ASP A 106 9.07 -0.95 8.20
N VAL A 107 8.58 -0.84 6.96
CA VAL A 107 7.63 0.18 6.55
C VAL A 107 6.43 -0.48 5.87
N ALA A 108 5.23 -0.22 6.36
CA ALA A 108 3.98 -0.70 5.74
C ALA A 108 3.18 0.47 5.14
N LEU A 109 2.87 0.37 3.84
CA LEU A 109 1.88 1.22 3.18
C LEU A 109 0.55 0.46 3.21
N VAL A 110 -0.42 0.94 4.01
CA VAL A 110 -1.66 0.22 4.32
C VAL A 110 -2.89 0.99 3.84
N PRO A 111 -3.83 0.35 3.11
CA PRO A 111 -5.11 0.98 2.76
C PRO A 111 -6.01 1.06 4.01
N VAL A 112 -6.59 2.24 4.28
CA VAL A 112 -7.33 2.51 5.52
C VAL A 112 -8.73 3.11 5.32
N GLY A 113 -9.09 3.38 4.07
CA GLY A 113 -10.32 4.13 3.76
C GLY A 113 -11.57 3.28 3.59
N GLY A 114 -11.50 1.96 3.72
CA GLY A 114 -12.63 1.08 3.48
C GLY A 114 -13.02 1.02 1.99
N GLY A 115 -14.31 0.98 1.72
CA GLY A 115 -14.82 0.73 0.38
C GLY A 115 -14.69 -0.75 0.05
N GLU A 116 -13.80 -1.08 -0.89
CA GLU A 116 -13.45 -2.46 -1.22
C GLU A 116 -12.16 -2.94 -0.53
N ALA A 117 -11.42 -2.03 0.13
CA ALA A 117 -10.23 -2.31 0.91
C ALA A 117 -10.55 -2.43 2.41
N LEU A 118 -9.51 -2.59 3.23
CA LEU A 118 -9.60 -2.66 4.69
C LEU A 118 -10.35 -1.46 5.26
N THR A 119 -11.25 -1.71 6.20
CA THR A 119 -11.76 -0.68 7.10
C THR A 119 -10.65 -0.18 8.03
N ALA A 120 -10.87 0.94 8.70
CA ALA A 120 -9.91 1.49 9.66
C ALA A 120 -9.54 0.48 10.77
N ALA A 121 -10.52 -0.22 11.32
CA ALA A 121 -10.33 -1.24 12.37
C ALA A 121 -9.55 -2.46 11.85
N GLU A 122 -9.93 -3.00 10.68
CA GLU A 122 -9.19 -4.11 10.05
C GLU A 122 -7.75 -3.72 9.70
N ALA A 123 -7.52 -2.48 9.26
CA ALA A 123 -6.17 -1.98 8.99
C ALA A 123 -5.33 -1.91 10.27
N ALA A 124 -5.90 -1.46 11.39
CA ALA A 124 -5.21 -1.46 12.68
C ALA A 124 -4.90 -2.90 13.15
N GLU A 125 -5.81 -3.86 12.94
CA GLU A 125 -5.58 -5.27 13.22
C GLU A 125 -4.43 -5.83 12.36
N VAL A 126 -4.39 -5.52 11.06
CA VAL A 126 -3.29 -5.92 10.17
C VAL A 126 -1.96 -5.36 10.65
N ILE A 127 -1.91 -4.10 11.07
CA ILE A 127 -0.69 -3.49 11.61
C ILE A 127 -0.24 -4.17 12.91
N SER A 128 -1.17 -4.58 13.76
CA SER A 128 -0.83 -5.32 14.98
C SER A 128 -0.27 -6.73 14.72
N LEU A 129 -0.56 -7.31 13.55
CA LEU A 129 -0.03 -8.61 13.14
C LEU A 129 1.34 -8.51 12.44
N ILE A 130 1.55 -7.43 11.67
CA ILE A 130 2.81 -7.19 10.93
C ILE A 130 3.88 -6.58 11.84
N GLU A 131 3.47 -5.76 12.81
CA GLU A 131 4.34 -5.03 13.75
C GLU A 131 5.45 -4.21 13.06
N PRO A 132 5.15 -3.40 12.02
CA PRO A 132 6.16 -2.61 11.35
C PRO A 132 6.64 -1.45 12.23
N SER A 133 7.88 -0.99 12.03
CA SER A 133 8.38 0.22 12.71
C SER A 133 7.67 1.49 12.24
N LEU A 134 7.22 1.51 10.98
CA LEU A 134 6.61 2.69 10.38
C LEU A 134 5.39 2.31 9.53
N VAL A 135 4.30 3.05 9.72
CA VAL A 135 3.05 2.89 8.96
C VAL A 135 2.75 4.16 8.18
N VAL A 136 2.52 4.01 6.89
CA VAL A 136 2.05 5.07 6.00
C VAL A 136 0.64 4.69 5.53
N PRO A 137 -0.42 5.31 6.06
CA PRO A 137 -1.77 5.06 5.59
C PRO A 137 -1.94 5.58 4.15
N MET A 138 -2.64 4.81 3.33
CA MET A 138 -2.99 5.17 1.96
C MET A 138 -4.46 4.81 1.68
N HIS A 139 -4.94 5.10 0.48
CA HIS A 139 -6.29 4.75 0.02
C HIS A 139 -7.38 5.26 0.97
N PHE A 140 -7.30 6.53 1.36
CA PHE A 140 -8.29 7.23 2.18
C PHE A 140 -8.77 8.50 1.50
N LYS A 141 -9.87 9.07 1.98
CA LYS A 141 -10.47 10.29 1.40
C LYS A 141 -9.55 11.49 1.56
N THR A 142 -9.17 12.10 0.44
CA THR A 142 -8.36 13.34 0.38
C THR A 142 -9.15 14.56 -0.13
N GLY A 143 -10.34 14.34 -0.71
CA GLY A 143 -11.31 15.40 -1.00
C GLY A 143 -11.88 15.43 -2.42
N SER A 144 -11.10 15.12 -3.45
CA SER A 144 -11.52 15.24 -4.86
C SER A 144 -11.88 13.94 -5.54
N GLU A 145 -11.55 12.81 -4.95
CA GLU A 145 -11.84 11.48 -5.49
C GLU A 145 -13.35 11.19 -5.57
N LYS A 146 -13.75 10.54 -6.66
CA LYS A 146 -15.14 10.14 -6.93
C LYS A 146 -15.49 8.80 -6.28
N ILE A 147 -14.51 8.06 -5.78
CA ILE A 147 -14.72 6.82 -5.04
C ILE A 147 -15.09 7.13 -3.58
N LYS A 148 -15.90 6.26 -2.98
CA LYS A 148 -16.38 6.45 -1.61
C LYS A 148 -15.37 5.86 -0.62
N LEU A 149 -14.53 6.72 -0.05
CA LEU A 149 -13.54 6.38 0.97
C LEU A 149 -13.82 7.10 2.28
N GLY A 150 -13.46 6.47 3.39
CA GLY A 150 -13.42 7.07 4.71
C GLY A 150 -12.19 7.97 4.91
N PRO A 151 -12.24 8.89 5.88
CA PRO A 151 -11.11 9.76 6.22
C PRO A 151 -10.03 8.98 7.01
N VAL A 152 -8.77 9.41 6.91
CA VAL A 152 -7.66 8.84 7.68
C VAL A 152 -7.84 8.92 9.20
N ALA A 153 -8.63 9.89 9.68
CA ALA A 153 -8.88 10.09 11.11
C ALA A 153 -9.46 8.84 11.81
N GLY A 154 -10.28 8.04 11.12
CA GLY A 154 -10.77 6.78 11.64
C GLY A 154 -9.65 5.81 11.99
N PHE A 155 -8.70 5.63 11.07
CA PHE A 155 -7.53 4.78 11.29
C PHE A 155 -6.61 5.31 12.40
N LEU A 156 -6.35 6.63 12.44
CA LEU A 156 -5.55 7.23 13.52
C LEU A 156 -6.18 6.97 14.89
N SER A 157 -7.52 7.02 15.00
CA SER A 157 -8.25 6.71 16.22
C SER A 157 -8.07 5.23 16.64
N GLU A 158 -8.19 4.28 15.69
CA GLU A 158 -7.99 2.86 15.96
C GLU A 158 -6.54 2.55 16.40
N MET A 159 -5.57 3.26 15.85
CA MET A 159 -4.16 3.16 16.25
C MET A 159 -3.84 3.87 17.58
N GLY A 160 -4.81 4.54 18.21
CA GLY A 160 -4.58 5.33 19.43
C GLY A 160 -3.69 6.56 19.22
N VAL A 161 -3.58 7.03 17.96
CA VAL A 161 -2.75 8.18 17.59
C VAL A 161 -3.63 9.41 17.45
N GLY A 162 -3.18 10.54 18.00
CA GLY A 162 -3.85 11.83 17.83
C GLY A 162 -3.81 12.33 16.38
N LYS A 163 -4.48 13.48 16.13
CA LYS A 163 -4.43 14.14 14.83
C LYS A 163 -2.96 14.33 14.38
N GLN A 164 -2.68 13.89 13.16
CA GLN A 164 -1.39 14.07 12.49
C GLN A 164 -1.50 15.18 11.45
N GLU A 165 -0.52 16.06 11.39
CA GLU A 165 -0.39 16.98 10.26
C GLU A 165 0.33 16.24 9.12
N PRO A 166 -0.26 16.19 7.92
CA PRO A 166 0.34 15.49 6.80
C PRO A 166 1.68 16.10 6.39
N GLN A 167 2.65 15.25 6.06
CA GLN A 167 3.98 15.64 5.62
C GLN A 167 4.10 15.55 4.09
N ASP A 168 4.87 16.44 3.49
CA ASP A 168 5.14 16.44 2.04
C ASP A 168 6.06 15.29 1.62
N ARG A 169 6.96 14.90 2.51
CA ARG A 169 8.00 13.90 2.26
C ARG A 169 8.36 13.16 3.52
N LEU A 170 8.64 11.89 3.35
CA LEU A 170 9.21 11.02 4.38
C LEU A 170 10.55 10.48 3.87
N THR A 171 11.61 10.63 4.68
CA THR A 171 12.91 9.99 4.44
C THR A 171 13.11 8.94 5.52
N VAL A 172 13.39 7.71 5.10
CA VAL A 172 13.57 6.57 6.01
C VAL A 172 14.96 6.00 5.81
N THR A 173 15.63 5.69 6.91
CA THR A 173 16.88 4.92 6.93
C THR A 173 16.73 3.80 7.95
N LYS A 174 17.40 2.67 7.74
CA LYS A 174 17.32 1.53 8.67
C LYS A 174 17.69 1.92 10.11
N SER A 175 18.72 2.72 10.28
CA SER A 175 19.18 3.21 11.60
C SER A 175 18.27 4.27 12.24
N GLY A 176 17.34 4.83 11.49
CA GLY A 176 16.39 5.85 11.97
C GLY A 176 15.04 5.27 12.39
N LEU A 177 14.85 3.94 12.25
CA LEU A 177 13.61 3.28 12.65
C LEU A 177 13.53 3.15 14.19
N SER A 178 12.30 3.29 14.71
CA SER A 178 11.98 3.09 16.11
C SER A 178 11.57 1.65 16.37
N ASP A 179 11.81 1.17 17.61
CA ASP A 179 11.26 -0.12 18.08
C ASP A 179 9.74 -0.06 18.32
N GLN A 180 9.17 1.15 18.36
CA GLN A 180 7.72 1.35 18.46
C GLN A 180 7.16 1.74 17.11
N THR A 181 6.03 1.15 16.75
CA THR A 181 5.29 1.49 15.53
C THR A 181 4.89 2.97 15.53
N GLN A 182 5.31 3.70 14.49
CA GLN A 182 4.94 5.09 14.26
C GLN A 182 4.00 5.19 13.06
N VAL A 183 3.04 6.10 13.12
CA VAL A 183 2.14 6.39 11.98
C VAL A 183 2.49 7.76 11.42
N ILE A 184 2.80 7.82 10.13
CA ILE A 184 3.10 9.06 9.41
C ILE A 184 2.09 9.23 8.26
N VAL A 185 1.34 10.31 8.29
CA VAL A 185 0.43 10.68 7.21
C VAL A 185 1.18 11.51 6.18
N LEU A 186 1.15 11.08 4.93
CA LEU A 186 1.68 11.85 3.81
C LEU A 186 0.55 12.56 3.09
N GLN A 187 0.78 13.80 2.67
CA GLN A 187 -0.14 14.46 1.76
C GLN A 187 0.16 14.05 0.32
N ARG A 188 -0.88 14.02 -0.48
CA ARG A 188 -0.73 13.79 -1.91
C ARG A 188 -0.03 14.99 -2.56
N SER A 189 1.05 14.75 -3.27
CA SER A 189 1.64 15.75 -4.15
C SER A 189 0.65 16.14 -5.25
N ALA A 190 0.59 17.42 -5.55
CA ALA A 190 -0.27 17.97 -6.60
C ALA A 190 0.23 17.59 -8.00
#